data_87c6748494afbfb48881c8b0e0d72fb4
#
_entry.id   87c6748494afbfb48881c8b0e0d72fb4
#
_cell.length_a   1.000
_cell.length_b   1.000
_cell.length_c   1.000
_cell.angle_alpha   90.00
_cell.angle_beta   90.00
_cell.angle_gamma   90.00
#
_symmetry.space_group_name_H-M   'P 1'
#
loop_
_entity.id
_entity.type
_entity.pdbx_description
1 polymer ?
#
loop_
_entity_poly.entity_id
_entity_poly.type
_entity_poly.pdbx_seq_one_letter_code
_entity_poly.pdbx_strand_id
1 'polypeptide(L)'
;MSYGYRQYRDTAHRWTQIGVGLISVIAGLILIVCVTAPMYVSSMLKDAGLSAAISHRFMDTVFDSLGDNMEALSRIQTSIEDSKIVDRIAQKYTTAMVDGMLKEKSFDDIEINIDAELDELMDMTYNKIASNINMGNIQETIVRAALSYSKNAANEAINNYASGIYGDISYRLQPLIKVYGIIT
;
A
#
# COMPACT_ATOMS: atom_id res chain seq x y z
N MET A 1 58.68 24.37 32.03
CA MET A 1 57.25 24.68 31.78
C MET A 1 56.67 23.93 30.59
N SER A 2 57.01 22.66 30.34
CA SER A 2 56.56 21.93 29.13
C SER A 2 55.58 20.76 29.39
N TYR A 3 55.32 20.40 30.64
CA TYR A 3 54.45 19.25 30.97
C TYR A 3 52.95 19.52 30.87
N GLY A 4 52.48 20.73 31.15
CA GLY A 4 51.05 21.06 31.13
C GLY A 4 50.41 21.09 29.71
N TYR A 5 51.19 21.45 28.69
CA TYR A 5 50.71 21.55 27.31
C TYR A 5 50.41 20.19 26.63
N ARG A 6 51.20 19.15 26.98
CA ARG A 6 50.97 17.81 26.44
C ARG A 6 49.69 17.18 27.03
N GLN A 7 49.48 17.34 28.31
CA GLN A 7 48.34 16.75 29.01
C GLN A 7 47.00 17.39 28.56
N TYR A 8 47.01 18.69 28.26
CA TYR A 8 45.82 19.39 27.73
C TYR A 8 45.48 18.96 26.32
N ARG A 9 46.46 18.71 25.45
CA ARG A 9 46.29 18.23 24.07
C ARG A 9 45.77 16.81 24.03
N ASP A 10 46.21 15.91 24.91
CA ASP A 10 45.74 14.53 24.96
C ASP A 10 44.32 14.39 25.50
N THR A 11 43.91 15.25 26.45
CA THR A 11 42.53 15.32 26.92
C THR A 11 41.58 15.87 25.84
N ALA A 12 41.96 16.94 25.17
CA ALA A 12 41.15 17.48 24.06
C ALA A 12 40.97 16.49 22.93
N HIS A 13 42.00 15.71 22.61
CA HIS A 13 41.93 14.66 21.58
C HIS A 13 41.02 13.47 21.97
N ARG A 14 40.99 13.09 23.25
CA ARG A 14 40.07 12.08 23.78
C ARG A 14 38.62 12.54 23.74
N TRP A 15 38.35 13.79 24.08
CA TRP A 15 37.00 14.35 24.01
C TRP A 15 36.48 14.46 22.57
N THR A 16 37.34 14.80 21.61
CA THR A 16 36.95 14.78 20.19
C THR A 16 36.71 13.38 19.67
N GLN A 17 37.47 12.36 20.08
CA GLN A 17 37.23 10.96 19.71
C GLN A 17 35.92 10.42 20.30
N ILE A 18 35.61 10.74 21.56
CA ILE A 18 34.33 10.38 22.19
C ILE A 18 33.16 11.07 21.46
N GLY A 19 33.29 12.34 21.13
CA GLY A 19 32.28 13.09 20.38
C GLY A 19 32.01 12.51 19.01
N VAL A 20 33.06 12.19 18.26
CA VAL A 20 32.93 11.54 16.94
C VAL A 20 32.30 10.15 17.05
N GLY A 21 32.69 9.37 18.07
CA GLY A 21 32.09 8.07 18.34
C GLY A 21 30.59 8.18 18.63
N LEU A 22 30.17 9.12 19.47
CA LEU A 22 28.76 9.33 19.80
C LEU A 22 27.94 9.76 18.57
N ILE A 23 28.46 10.69 17.77
CA ILE A 23 27.83 11.14 16.52
C ILE A 23 27.68 9.96 15.55
N SER A 24 28.70 9.11 15.44
CA SER A 24 28.64 7.93 14.56
C SER A 24 27.59 6.91 15.01
N VAL A 25 27.42 6.70 16.31
CA VAL A 25 26.37 5.82 16.88
C VAL A 25 24.99 6.41 16.60
N ILE A 26 24.80 7.70 16.82
CA ILE A 26 23.53 8.39 16.53
C ILE A 26 23.20 8.31 15.04
N ALA A 27 24.17 8.62 14.17
CA ALA A 27 23.99 8.52 12.73
C ALA A 27 23.65 7.08 12.29
N GLY A 28 24.28 6.07 12.90
CA GLY A 28 23.96 4.66 12.65
C GLY A 28 22.53 4.31 13.07
N LEU A 29 22.07 4.76 14.22
CA LEU A 29 20.69 4.55 14.68
C LEU A 29 19.67 5.25 13.76
N ILE A 30 19.95 6.46 13.33
CA ILE A 30 19.13 7.20 12.37
C ILE A 30 18.99 6.41 11.06
N LEU A 31 20.10 5.94 10.50
CA LEU A 31 20.09 5.14 9.27
C LEU A 31 19.28 3.85 9.43
N ILE A 32 19.41 3.17 10.57
CA ILE A 32 18.61 1.97 10.85
C ILE A 32 17.12 2.31 10.85
N VAL A 33 16.69 3.36 11.55
CA VAL A 33 15.27 3.75 11.58
C VAL A 33 14.77 4.15 10.19
N CYS A 34 15.53 4.95 9.44
CA CYS A 34 15.15 5.38 8.09
C CYS A 34 14.95 4.20 7.12
N VAL A 35 15.73 3.13 7.26
CA VAL A 35 15.62 1.95 6.39
C VAL A 35 14.55 0.98 6.90
N THR A 36 14.47 0.75 8.20
CA THR A 36 13.60 -0.28 8.77
C THR A 36 12.14 0.16 8.90
N ALA A 37 11.86 1.44 9.15
CA ALA A 37 10.50 1.92 9.32
C ALA A 37 9.62 1.69 8.07
N PRO A 38 10.02 2.08 6.84
CA PRO A 38 9.24 1.79 5.64
C PRO A 38 9.04 0.29 5.40
N MET A 39 10.08 -0.52 5.66
CA MET A 39 10.00 -1.97 5.49
C MET A 39 9.03 -2.60 6.47
N TYR A 40 9.04 -2.15 7.72
CA TYR A 40 8.16 -2.66 8.78
C TYR A 40 6.69 -2.30 8.49
N VAL A 41 6.41 -1.04 8.12
CA VAL A 41 5.06 -0.60 7.71
C VAL A 41 4.58 -1.40 6.50
N SER A 42 5.42 -1.57 5.49
CA SER A 42 5.10 -2.36 4.29
C SER A 42 4.81 -3.84 4.63
N SER A 43 5.57 -4.44 5.56
CA SER A 43 5.31 -5.81 6.02
C SER A 43 3.95 -5.92 6.71
N MET A 44 3.62 -5.00 7.61
CA MET A 44 2.32 -5.00 8.30
C MET A 44 1.14 -4.86 7.32
N LEU A 45 1.27 -4.04 6.27
CA LEU A 45 0.24 -3.90 5.23
C LEU A 45 0.08 -5.18 4.41
N LYS A 46 1.19 -5.89 4.13
CA LYS A 46 1.13 -7.21 3.47
C LYS A 46 0.49 -8.26 4.37
N ASP A 47 0.87 -8.30 5.64
CA ASP A 47 0.33 -9.24 6.63
C ASP A 47 -1.17 -9.00 6.90
N ALA A 48 -1.66 -7.76 6.70
CA ALA A 48 -3.08 -7.43 6.73
C ALA A 48 -3.86 -8.00 5.53
N GLY A 49 -3.19 -8.68 4.59
CA GLY A 49 -3.85 -9.36 3.47
C GLY A 49 -4.48 -8.39 2.45
N LEU A 50 -3.89 -7.22 2.27
CA LEU A 50 -4.44 -6.15 1.41
C LEU A 50 -4.75 -6.65 -0.01
N SER A 51 -3.86 -7.44 -0.64
CA SER A 51 -4.08 -7.99 -1.99
C SER A 51 -5.31 -8.92 -2.03
N ALA A 52 -5.42 -9.85 -1.08
CA ALA A 52 -6.56 -10.77 -1.01
C ALA A 52 -7.88 -10.01 -0.76
N ALA A 53 -7.85 -9.01 0.10
CA ALA A 53 -9.03 -8.21 0.40
C ALA A 53 -9.47 -7.35 -0.81
N ILE A 54 -8.54 -6.78 -1.57
CA ILE A 54 -8.84 -6.06 -2.81
C ILE A 54 -9.52 -6.99 -3.82
N SER A 55 -8.95 -8.20 -4.03
CA SER A 55 -9.54 -9.20 -4.91
C SER A 55 -10.97 -9.53 -4.48
N HIS A 56 -11.17 -9.81 -3.19
CA HIS A 56 -12.48 -10.18 -2.64
C HIS A 56 -13.51 -9.05 -2.81
N ARG A 57 -13.15 -7.81 -2.46
CA ARG A 57 -14.04 -6.65 -2.60
C ARG A 57 -14.40 -6.36 -4.04
N PHE A 58 -13.45 -6.49 -4.95
CA PHE A 58 -13.73 -6.36 -6.38
C PHE A 58 -14.71 -7.44 -6.85
N MET A 59 -14.46 -8.70 -6.49
CA MET A 59 -15.33 -9.81 -6.85
C MET A 59 -16.74 -9.66 -6.30
N ASP A 60 -16.91 -9.32 -5.02
CA ASP A 60 -18.21 -9.06 -4.40
C ASP A 60 -18.99 -8.03 -5.22
N THR A 61 -18.34 -6.91 -5.57
CA THR A 61 -18.98 -5.83 -6.32
C THR A 61 -19.39 -6.25 -7.74
N VAL A 62 -18.55 -7.04 -8.42
CA VAL A 62 -18.85 -7.56 -9.75
C VAL A 62 -20.00 -8.57 -9.67
N PHE A 63 -20.02 -9.45 -8.67
CA PHE A 63 -21.08 -10.43 -8.47
C PHE A 63 -22.43 -9.77 -8.18
N ASP A 64 -22.47 -8.80 -7.30
CA ASP A 64 -23.68 -8.02 -6.99
C ASP A 64 -24.27 -7.35 -8.24
N SER A 65 -23.40 -6.97 -9.20
CA SER A 65 -23.81 -6.29 -10.42
C SER A 65 -24.26 -7.22 -11.56
N LEU A 66 -23.73 -8.45 -11.61
CA LEU A 66 -23.97 -9.41 -12.69
C LEU A 66 -25.04 -10.46 -12.37
N GLY A 67 -25.48 -10.57 -11.10
CA GLY A 67 -26.49 -11.53 -10.63
C GLY A 67 -25.99 -12.98 -10.58
N ASP A 68 -26.91 -13.92 -10.27
CA ASP A 68 -26.63 -15.31 -9.86
C ASP A 68 -26.07 -16.27 -10.91
N ASN A 69 -25.32 -15.82 -11.89
CA ASN A 69 -24.76 -16.70 -12.93
C ASN A 69 -23.47 -17.39 -12.44
N MET A 70 -23.62 -18.33 -11.49
CA MET A 70 -22.58 -18.95 -10.69
C MET A 70 -21.43 -19.60 -11.47
N GLU A 71 -21.68 -20.18 -12.66
CA GLU A 71 -20.63 -20.89 -13.40
C GLU A 71 -19.68 -19.95 -14.15
N ALA A 72 -20.22 -18.85 -14.71
CA ALA A 72 -19.40 -17.82 -15.34
C ALA A 72 -18.56 -17.09 -14.28
N LEU A 73 -19.11 -16.90 -13.09
CA LEU A 73 -18.48 -16.18 -11.99
C LEU A 73 -17.25 -16.90 -11.40
N SER A 74 -17.30 -18.25 -11.25
CA SER A 74 -16.13 -18.99 -10.74
C SER A 74 -14.90 -18.92 -11.67
N ARG A 75 -15.14 -18.89 -12.99
CA ARG A 75 -14.06 -18.74 -13.99
C ARG A 75 -13.48 -17.33 -14.05
N ILE A 76 -14.32 -16.31 -13.79
CA ILE A 76 -13.89 -14.93 -13.67
C ILE A 76 -13.03 -14.76 -12.41
N GLN A 77 -13.48 -15.33 -11.28
CA GLN A 77 -12.75 -15.29 -10.02
C GLN A 77 -11.32 -15.81 -10.17
N THR A 78 -11.16 -17.04 -10.69
CA THR A 78 -9.82 -17.60 -10.93
C THR A 78 -8.95 -16.69 -11.82
N SER A 79 -9.55 -16.07 -12.86
CA SER A 79 -8.81 -15.18 -13.75
C SER A 79 -8.38 -13.88 -13.07
N ILE A 80 -9.18 -13.37 -12.14
CA ILE A 80 -8.85 -12.17 -11.35
C ILE A 80 -7.77 -12.48 -10.31
N GLU A 81 -7.91 -13.62 -9.60
CA GLU A 81 -6.93 -14.06 -8.61
C GLU A 81 -5.56 -14.34 -9.24
N ASP A 82 -5.53 -14.91 -10.44
CA ASP A 82 -4.30 -15.17 -11.20
C ASP A 82 -3.74 -13.90 -11.88
N SER A 83 -4.49 -12.80 -11.88
CA SER A 83 -4.07 -11.60 -12.54
C SER A 83 -3.11 -10.79 -11.68
N LYS A 84 -2.01 -10.33 -12.29
CA LYS A 84 -1.07 -9.39 -11.63
C LYS A 84 -1.67 -8.00 -11.44
N ILE A 85 -2.90 -7.76 -11.89
CA ILE A 85 -3.57 -6.46 -11.78
C ILE A 85 -3.88 -6.14 -10.32
N VAL A 86 -4.44 -7.13 -9.60
CA VAL A 86 -4.74 -6.99 -8.16
C VAL A 86 -3.47 -6.71 -7.35
N ASP A 87 -2.38 -7.39 -7.69
CA ASP A 87 -1.08 -7.14 -7.04
C ASP A 87 -0.58 -5.71 -7.31
N ARG A 88 -0.76 -5.19 -8.54
CA ARG A 88 -0.40 -3.79 -8.87
C ARG A 88 -1.24 -2.79 -8.07
N ILE A 89 -2.55 -3.02 -7.94
CA ILE A 89 -3.43 -2.20 -7.11
C ILE A 89 -2.95 -2.23 -5.66
N ALA A 90 -2.74 -3.42 -5.09
CA ALA A 90 -2.27 -3.59 -3.72
C ALA A 90 -0.91 -2.91 -3.50
N GLN A 91 -0.01 -2.98 -4.47
CA GLN A 91 1.29 -2.31 -4.41
C GLN A 91 1.15 -0.78 -4.43
N LYS A 92 0.26 -0.22 -5.27
CA LYS A 92 -0.02 1.23 -5.28
C LYS A 92 -0.53 1.70 -3.92
N TYR A 93 -1.52 1.00 -3.35
CA TYR A 93 -2.02 1.29 -2.01
C TYR A 93 -0.93 1.18 -0.96
N THR A 94 -0.20 0.06 -0.93
CA THR A 94 0.89 -0.16 0.04
C THR A 94 1.91 0.98 -0.02
N THR A 95 2.36 1.35 -1.23
CA THR A 95 3.37 2.40 -1.40
C THR A 95 2.85 3.77 -0.92
N ALA A 96 1.63 4.13 -1.32
CA ALA A 96 1.03 5.41 -0.95
C ALA A 96 0.73 5.48 0.56
N MET A 97 0.25 4.39 1.16
CA MET A 97 -0.02 4.30 2.59
C MET A 97 1.26 4.38 3.43
N VAL A 98 2.33 3.70 3.02
CA VAL A 98 3.65 3.80 3.70
C VAL A 98 4.14 5.24 3.67
N ASP A 99 4.13 5.88 2.50
CA ASP A 99 4.57 7.29 2.37
C ASP A 99 3.68 8.23 3.19
N GLY A 100 2.37 8.04 3.17
CA GLY A 100 1.42 8.80 3.95
C GLY A 100 1.64 8.67 5.45
N MET A 101 1.79 7.44 5.96
CA MET A 101 2.05 7.18 7.38
C MET A 101 3.35 7.83 7.86
N LEU A 102 4.43 7.69 7.09
CA LEU A 102 5.72 8.26 7.45
C LEU A 102 5.74 9.80 7.41
N LYS A 103 4.83 10.42 6.67
CA LYS A 103 4.63 11.88 6.59
C LYS A 103 3.49 12.37 7.49
N GLU A 104 2.96 11.53 8.35
CA GLU A 104 1.83 11.83 9.27
C GLU A 104 0.59 12.39 8.57
N LYS A 105 0.35 11.99 7.31
CA LYS A 105 -0.86 12.38 6.55
C LYS A 105 -2.09 11.62 7.03
N SER A 106 -3.28 12.24 6.90
CA SER A 106 -4.53 11.49 6.96
C SER A 106 -4.70 10.64 5.68
N PHE A 107 -5.50 9.59 5.73
CA PHE A 107 -5.77 8.77 4.54
C PHE A 107 -6.42 9.59 3.42
N ASP A 108 -7.29 10.53 3.76
CA ASP A 108 -7.97 11.38 2.80
C ASP A 108 -7.05 12.36 2.06
N ASP A 109 -5.83 12.61 2.61
CA ASP A 109 -4.80 13.43 1.98
C ASP A 109 -3.86 12.61 1.07
N ILE A 110 -4.11 11.30 0.93
CA ILE A 110 -3.30 10.40 0.11
C ILE A 110 -3.98 10.20 -1.24
N GLU A 111 -3.34 10.66 -2.30
CA GLU A 111 -3.81 10.41 -3.68
C GLU A 111 -3.41 9.02 -4.14
N ILE A 112 -4.40 8.15 -4.37
CA ILE A 112 -4.20 6.79 -4.89
C ILE A 112 -5.03 6.65 -6.17
N ASN A 113 -4.35 6.67 -7.32
CA ASN A 113 -5.01 6.49 -8.60
C ASN A 113 -4.83 5.06 -9.11
N ILE A 114 -5.95 4.33 -9.19
CA ILE A 114 -6.04 2.94 -9.68
C ILE A 114 -6.98 2.81 -10.88
N ASP A 115 -7.37 3.91 -11.50
CA ASP A 115 -8.35 3.90 -12.59
C ASP A 115 -7.95 2.99 -13.75
N ALA A 116 -6.67 3.04 -14.14
CA ALA A 116 -6.15 2.22 -15.23
C ALA A 116 -6.20 0.71 -14.90
N GLU A 117 -5.87 0.33 -13.67
CA GLU A 117 -5.94 -1.05 -13.21
C GLU A 117 -7.40 -1.54 -13.11
N LEU A 118 -8.31 -0.67 -12.66
CA LEU A 118 -9.74 -1.00 -12.64
C LEU A 118 -10.29 -1.16 -14.06
N ASP A 119 -9.91 -0.31 -15.00
CA ASP A 119 -10.31 -0.45 -16.40
C ASP A 119 -9.79 -1.77 -16.99
N GLU A 120 -8.54 -2.14 -16.73
CA GLU A 120 -7.96 -3.40 -17.17
C GLU A 120 -8.71 -4.62 -16.56
N LEU A 121 -9.10 -4.55 -15.27
CA LEU A 121 -9.90 -5.58 -14.61
C LEU A 121 -11.30 -5.68 -15.25
N MET A 122 -11.94 -4.55 -15.56
CA MET A 122 -13.25 -4.55 -16.21
C MET A 122 -13.18 -5.13 -17.62
N ASP A 123 -12.17 -4.75 -18.40
CA ASP A 123 -11.96 -5.28 -19.75
C ASP A 123 -11.68 -6.80 -19.71
N MET A 124 -10.87 -7.27 -18.79
CA MET A 124 -10.61 -8.70 -18.61
C MET A 124 -11.90 -9.44 -18.23
N THR A 125 -12.69 -8.90 -17.31
CA THR A 125 -13.97 -9.46 -16.89
C THR A 125 -14.95 -9.51 -18.06
N TYR A 126 -15.07 -8.41 -18.80
CA TYR A 126 -15.91 -8.34 -20.00
C TYR A 126 -15.51 -9.41 -21.03
N ASN A 127 -14.22 -9.51 -21.35
CA ASN A 127 -13.73 -10.48 -22.34
C ASN A 127 -13.99 -11.93 -21.90
N LYS A 128 -13.91 -12.22 -20.60
CA LYS A 128 -14.27 -13.53 -20.06
C LYS A 128 -15.76 -13.83 -20.19
N ILE A 129 -16.63 -12.87 -19.92
CA ILE A 129 -18.07 -13.00 -20.10
C ILE A 129 -18.38 -13.21 -21.60
N ALA A 130 -17.84 -12.35 -22.46
CA ALA A 130 -18.07 -12.40 -23.90
C ALA A 130 -17.59 -13.70 -24.55
N SER A 131 -16.50 -14.30 -24.06
CA SER A 131 -15.99 -15.58 -24.58
C SER A 131 -16.84 -16.79 -24.18
N ASN A 132 -17.66 -16.67 -23.13
CA ASN A 132 -18.49 -17.76 -22.61
C ASN A 132 -19.97 -17.64 -23.00
N ILE A 133 -20.41 -16.47 -23.43
CA ILE A 133 -21.81 -16.19 -23.76
C ILE A 133 -21.86 -15.53 -25.14
N ASN A 134 -22.65 -16.10 -26.06
CA ASN A 134 -22.89 -15.45 -27.35
C ASN A 134 -23.86 -14.29 -27.14
N MET A 135 -23.33 -13.10 -26.87
CA MET A 135 -24.11 -11.91 -26.55
C MET A 135 -24.56 -11.17 -27.82
N GLY A 136 -25.84 -10.84 -27.85
CA GLY A 136 -26.35 -9.83 -28.83
C GLY A 136 -25.99 -8.40 -28.38
N ASN A 137 -26.09 -7.44 -29.30
CA ASN A 137 -25.71 -6.03 -29.07
C ASN A 137 -26.34 -5.40 -27.81
N ILE A 138 -27.59 -5.77 -27.49
CA ILE A 138 -28.28 -5.25 -26.30
C ILE A 138 -27.66 -5.83 -25.01
N GLN A 139 -27.35 -7.11 -24.98
CA GLN A 139 -26.72 -7.77 -23.84
C GLN A 139 -25.31 -7.24 -23.61
N GLU A 140 -24.55 -7.01 -24.68
CA GLU A 140 -23.23 -6.34 -24.59
C GLU A 140 -23.32 -4.98 -23.93
N THR A 141 -24.28 -4.14 -24.35
CA THR A 141 -24.48 -2.81 -23.78
C THR A 141 -24.82 -2.88 -22.27
N ILE A 142 -25.68 -3.83 -21.88
CA ILE A 142 -26.07 -4.04 -20.48
C ILE A 142 -24.86 -4.46 -19.65
N VAL A 143 -24.07 -5.43 -20.13
CA VAL A 143 -22.89 -5.93 -19.40
C VAL A 143 -21.84 -4.84 -19.24
N ARG A 144 -21.57 -4.06 -20.29
CA ARG A 144 -20.63 -2.93 -20.20
C ARG A 144 -21.11 -1.86 -19.22
N ALA A 145 -22.40 -1.55 -19.20
CA ALA A 145 -22.97 -0.59 -18.25
C ALA A 145 -22.89 -1.11 -16.80
N ALA A 146 -23.20 -2.39 -16.57
CA ALA A 146 -23.07 -3.01 -15.26
C ALA A 146 -21.61 -3.00 -14.76
N LEU A 147 -20.64 -3.35 -15.61
CA LEU A 147 -19.24 -3.31 -15.27
C LEU A 147 -18.74 -1.88 -14.99
N SER A 148 -19.19 -0.89 -15.76
CA SER A 148 -18.84 0.52 -15.51
C SER A 148 -19.38 1.01 -14.15
N TYR A 149 -20.58 0.60 -13.77
CA TYR A 149 -21.12 0.85 -12.43
C TYR A 149 -20.30 0.15 -11.34
N SER A 150 -19.95 -1.12 -11.57
CA SER A 150 -19.13 -1.90 -10.65
C SER A 150 -17.75 -1.30 -10.41
N LYS A 151 -17.16 -0.62 -11.40
CA LYS A 151 -15.88 0.06 -11.27
C LYS A 151 -15.90 1.08 -10.12
N ASN A 152 -16.90 1.95 -10.09
CA ASN A 152 -17.01 2.99 -9.07
C ASN A 152 -17.26 2.38 -7.69
N ALA A 153 -18.16 1.41 -7.60
CA ALA A 153 -18.45 0.71 -6.37
C ALA A 153 -17.24 -0.09 -5.84
N ALA A 154 -16.47 -0.73 -6.73
CA ALA A 154 -15.24 -1.43 -6.37
C ALA A 154 -14.18 -0.45 -5.86
N ASN A 155 -13.99 0.70 -6.52
CA ASN A 155 -13.06 1.72 -6.08
C ASN A 155 -13.41 2.23 -4.67
N GLU A 156 -14.69 2.53 -4.42
CA GLU A 156 -15.18 2.96 -3.11
C GLU A 156 -14.98 1.87 -2.04
N ALA A 157 -15.32 0.62 -2.34
CA ALA A 157 -15.17 -0.50 -1.42
C ALA A 157 -13.69 -0.76 -1.05
N ILE A 158 -12.79 -0.67 -2.03
CA ILE A 158 -11.35 -0.82 -1.83
C ILE A 158 -10.81 0.35 -0.99
N ASN A 159 -11.20 1.58 -1.29
CA ASN A 159 -10.79 2.76 -0.54
C ASN A 159 -11.25 2.70 0.92
N ASN A 160 -12.51 2.34 1.18
CA ASN A 160 -13.05 2.21 2.53
C ASN A 160 -12.30 1.14 3.34
N TYR A 161 -11.97 0.00 2.71
CA TYR A 161 -11.18 -1.04 3.36
C TYR A 161 -9.75 -0.58 3.66
N ALA A 162 -9.09 0.04 2.67
CA ALA A 162 -7.73 0.55 2.83
C ALA A 162 -7.64 1.65 3.91
N SER A 163 -8.63 2.54 3.98
CA SER A 163 -8.75 3.57 5.03
C SER A 163 -8.82 2.95 6.41
N GLY A 164 -9.62 1.89 6.59
CA GLY A 164 -9.72 1.16 7.86
C GLY A 164 -8.37 0.56 8.29
N ILE A 165 -7.68 -0.13 7.38
CA ILE A 165 -6.34 -0.69 7.64
C ILE A 165 -5.34 0.42 7.95
N TYR A 166 -5.37 1.51 7.18
CA TYR A 166 -4.48 2.64 7.39
C TYR A 166 -4.61 3.21 8.80
N GLY A 167 -5.85 3.44 9.25
CA GLY A 167 -6.12 3.97 10.59
C GLY A 167 -5.63 3.03 11.70
N ASP A 168 -5.88 1.73 11.60
CA ASP A 168 -5.46 0.73 12.59
C ASP A 168 -3.91 0.63 12.67
N ILE A 169 -3.24 0.53 11.52
CA ILE A 169 -1.78 0.43 11.47
C ILE A 169 -1.11 1.72 11.90
N SER A 170 -1.61 2.89 11.46
CA SER A 170 -1.08 4.20 11.87
C SER A 170 -1.15 4.38 13.37
N TYR A 171 -2.26 3.98 14.00
CA TYR A 171 -2.41 4.03 15.45
C TYR A 171 -1.38 3.16 16.17
N ARG A 172 -1.19 1.92 15.71
CA ARG A 172 -0.20 0.98 16.30
C ARG A 172 1.25 1.44 16.13
N LEU A 173 1.54 2.11 15.01
CA LEU A 173 2.89 2.56 14.66
C LEU A 173 3.18 4.00 15.07
N GLN A 174 2.25 4.68 15.72
CA GLN A 174 2.42 6.09 16.10
C GLN A 174 3.76 6.40 16.78
N PRO A 175 4.28 5.58 17.73
CA PRO A 175 5.58 5.85 18.33
C PRO A 175 6.74 5.81 17.32
N LEU A 176 6.72 4.86 16.39
CA LEU A 176 7.73 4.71 15.34
C LEU A 176 7.67 5.86 14.33
N ILE A 177 6.45 6.23 13.91
CA ILE A 177 6.20 7.32 12.97
C ILE A 177 6.72 8.65 13.55
N LYS A 178 6.43 8.95 14.81
CA LYS A 178 6.93 10.16 15.47
C LYS A 178 8.45 10.20 15.55
N VAL A 179 9.10 9.08 15.85
CA VAL A 179 10.57 9.01 15.86
C VAL A 179 11.12 9.24 14.45
N TYR A 180 10.51 8.66 13.43
CA TYR A 180 10.90 8.86 12.04
C TYR A 180 10.76 10.34 11.62
N GLY A 181 9.63 10.99 11.92
CA GLY A 181 9.38 12.40 11.59
C GLY A 181 10.29 13.40 12.31
N ILE A 182 10.88 13.04 13.46
CA ILE A 182 11.88 13.88 14.15
C ILE A 182 13.25 13.80 13.44
N ILE A 183 13.51 12.69 12.75
CA ILE A 183 14.82 12.38 12.16
C ILE A 183 14.92 12.88 10.70
N THR A 184 13.80 12.94 9.98
CA THR A 184 13.72 13.34 8.56
C THR A 184 13.26 14.77 8.39
#